data_6b3a6a3459f1725ae744ef476fcb8763
#
_entry.id   6b3a6a3459f1725ae744ef476fcb8763
#
_cell.length_a   1.000
_cell.length_b   1.000
_cell.length_c   1.000
_cell.angle_alpha   90.00
_cell.angle_beta   90.00
_cell.angle_gamma   90.00
#
_symmetry.space_group_name_H-M   'P 1'
#
loop_
_entity.id
_entity.type
_entity.pdbx_description
1 polymer ?
#
loop_
_entity_poly.entity_id
_entity_poly.type
_entity_poly.pdbx_seq_one_letter_code
_entity_poly.pdbx_strand_id
1 'polypeptide(L)'
;MRRLALLALTLAAALVVPFAAACGGNDGGGSGKLSVIATIAPVGALVTAVAGDDADVRVLVPAGVDPHDYELKASDRRAVERAKVLFRNGLGIDAFLDSAIADSKGTVITVTDGLALRAADGSAHAAGDSHDHEGEDDPHAWHDIDNDRAMVRAIVEALVAADPAHEAGYRQRGAAYDQRLTAVDAEIRALIATIPPANRKVVTNHDAIGYFLDRYGLEFVGAVIPGTSTQSEPSSKEIAALVDTIRREGVKAIFADSSVDPKIARQIAADTGARIVDDIYGDSLGPAGSGAETVDGMLLSNARRIAEALR
;
A
#
# COMPACT_ATOMS: atom_id res chain seq x y z
N MET A 1 -82.76 -35.87 44.23
CA MET A 1 -81.38 -36.29 44.13
C MET A 1 -80.56 -35.11 43.57
N ARG A 2 -79.99 -34.32 44.48
CA ARG A 2 -79.30 -33.08 44.18
C ARG A 2 -77.78 -33.33 44.29
N ARG A 3 -77.02 -33.15 43.21
CA ARG A 3 -75.59 -33.23 43.26
C ARG A 3 -75.01 -31.77 43.37
N LEU A 4 -74.34 -31.50 44.51
CA LEU A 4 -73.59 -30.30 44.72
C LEU A 4 -72.28 -30.36 43.90
N ALA A 5 -72.00 -29.29 43.12
CA ALA A 5 -70.72 -29.09 42.52
C ALA A 5 -69.89 -28.09 43.36
N LEU A 6 -68.72 -28.52 43.81
CA LEU A 6 -67.73 -27.68 44.49
C LEU A 6 -66.88 -26.94 43.44
N LEU A 7 -66.90 -25.61 43.46
CA LEU A 7 -65.96 -24.78 42.75
C LEU A 7 -64.65 -24.62 43.56
N ALA A 8 -63.56 -25.09 43.02
CA ALA A 8 -62.21 -24.81 43.54
C ALA A 8 -61.70 -23.54 42.91
N LEU A 9 -61.44 -22.51 43.72
CA LEU A 9 -60.86 -21.21 43.34
C LEU A 9 -59.35 -21.31 43.46
N THR A 10 -58.63 -21.37 42.34
CA THR A 10 -57.15 -21.33 42.31
C THR A 10 -56.70 -19.91 42.22
N LEU A 11 -55.99 -19.43 43.25
CA LEU A 11 -55.38 -18.13 43.37
C LEU A 11 -54.05 -18.16 42.61
N ALA A 12 -53.96 -17.50 41.43
CA ALA A 12 -52.68 -17.32 40.69
C ALA A 12 -51.95 -16.10 41.25
N ALA A 13 -50.83 -16.32 41.93
CA ALA A 13 -49.91 -15.28 42.35
C ALA A 13 -49.06 -14.85 41.14
N ALA A 14 -49.29 -13.63 40.66
CA ALA A 14 -48.47 -13.02 39.63
C ALA A 14 -47.14 -12.55 40.24
N LEU A 15 -46.04 -13.19 39.85
CA LEU A 15 -44.68 -12.78 40.19
C LEU A 15 -44.30 -11.62 39.27
N VAL A 16 -44.29 -10.40 39.78
CA VAL A 16 -43.77 -9.20 39.07
C VAL A 16 -42.27 -9.21 39.23
N VAL A 17 -41.56 -9.59 38.14
CA VAL A 17 -40.10 -9.43 38.02
C VAL A 17 -39.82 -8.00 37.54
N PRO A 18 -39.08 -7.16 38.29
CA PRO A 18 -38.70 -5.85 37.81
C PRO A 18 -37.66 -6.01 36.66
N PHE A 19 -38.06 -5.64 35.46
CA PHE A 19 -37.15 -5.48 34.31
C PHE A 19 -36.35 -4.23 34.58
N ALA A 20 -35.12 -4.41 35.10
CA ALA A 20 -34.14 -3.29 35.12
C ALA A 20 -33.72 -3.01 33.66
N ALA A 21 -34.31 -1.98 33.06
CA ALA A 21 -33.84 -1.42 31.82
C ALA A 21 -32.44 -0.79 32.07
N ALA A 22 -31.39 -1.55 31.82
CA ALA A 22 -30.08 -1.01 31.68
C ALA A 22 -30.07 -0.18 30.37
N CYS A 23 -30.18 1.14 30.50
CA CYS A 23 -29.81 2.06 29.42
C CYS A 23 -28.31 1.96 29.23
N GLY A 24 -27.86 0.94 28.51
CA GLY A 24 -26.53 0.90 27.91
C GLY A 24 -26.57 1.80 26.70
N GLY A 25 -25.85 2.93 26.76
CA GLY A 25 -25.63 3.79 25.61
C GLY A 25 -25.10 2.94 24.45
N ASN A 26 -25.80 3.01 23.33
CA ASN A 26 -25.39 2.37 22.09
C ASN A 26 -24.31 3.25 21.44
N ASP A 27 -23.11 3.24 22.03
CA ASP A 27 -21.91 3.73 21.37
C ASP A 27 -21.61 2.77 20.22
N GLY A 28 -21.63 3.32 19.00
CA GLY A 28 -21.57 2.71 17.69
C GLY A 28 -20.92 1.32 17.63
N GLY A 29 -21.69 0.34 17.15
CA GLY A 29 -21.30 -1.05 17.05
C GLY A 29 -20.00 -1.27 16.26
N GLY A 30 -18.88 -1.27 16.96
CA GLY A 30 -17.66 -1.87 16.47
C GLY A 30 -17.86 -3.39 16.39
N SER A 31 -17.38 -4.01 15.34
CA SER A 31 -17.47 -5.46 15.07
C SER A 31 -16.82 -6.35 16.15
N GLY A 32 -16.21 -5.75 17.17
CA GLY A 32 -15.36 -6.43 18.16
C GLY A 32 -14.00 -6.82 17.62
N LYS A 33 -13.75 -6.61 16.31
CA LYS A 33 -12.48 -6.87 15.64
C LYS A 33 -11.43 -5.81 15.99
N LEU A 34 -10.15 -6.19 15.85
CA LEU A 34 -9.01 -5.28 16.02
C LEU A 34 -9.14 -4.13 15.00
N SER A 35 -9.17 -2.87 15.50
CA SER A 35 -9.19 -1.70 14.63
C SER A 35 -7.78 -1.34 14.18
N VAL A 36 -7.56 -1.39 12.86
CA VAL A 36 -6.25 -1.20 12.22
C VAL A 36 -6.35 -0.09 11.17
N ILE A 37 -5.35 0.78 11.16
CA ILE A 37 -5.15 1.77 10.09
C ILE A 37 -3.91 1.39 9.27
N ALA A 38 -3.99 1.56 7.96
CA ALA A 38 -2.83 1.58 7.07
C ALA A 38 -2.80 2.91 6.31
N THR A 39 -1.62 3.46 6.07
CA THR A 39 -1.48 4.83 5.54
C THR A 39 -1.82 4.91 4.06
N ILE A 40 -1.16 4.13 3.23
CA ILE A 40 -1.27 4.15 1.77
C ILE A 40 -1.74 2.81 1.22
N ALA A 41 -2.24 2.80 0.00
CA ALA A 41 -2.81 1.61 -0.63
C ALA A 41 -1.88 0.39 -0.65
N PRO A 42 -0.58 0.47 -1.01
CA PRO A 42 0.33 -0.68 -0.97
C PRO A 42 0.46 -1.28 0.44
N VAL A 43 0.72 -0.46 1.46
CA VAL A 43 0.77 -0.92 2.86
C VAL A 43 -0.56 -1.54 3.28
N GLY A 44 -1.68 -0.90 2.90
CA GLY A 44 -3.02 -1.39 3.17
C GLY A 44 -3.30 -2.77 2.59
N ALA A 45 -2.82 -3.05 1.39
CA ALA A 45 -2.97 -4.36 0.76
C ALA A 45 -2.19 -5.46 1.50
N LEU A 46 -0.94 -5.17 1.91
CA LEU A 46 -0.13 -6.11 2.70
C LEU A 46 -0.79 -6.39 4.06
N VAL A 47 -1.24 -5.32 4.75
CA VAL A 47 -1.95 -5.45 6.04
C VAL A 47 -3.23 -6.26 5.88
N THR A 48 -4.05 -5.97 4.87
CA THR A 48 -5.32 -6.68 4.60
C THR A 48 -5.08 -8.15 4.29
N ALA A 49 -4.02 -8.46 3.51
CA ALA A 49 -3.67 -9.83 3.17
C ALA A 49 -3.33 -10.68 4.41
N VAL A 50 -2.68 -10.09 5.42
CA VAL A 50 -2.34 -10.76 6.68
C VAL A 50 -3.52 -10.74 7.66
N ALA A 51 -4.21 -9.62 7.79
CA ALA A 51 -5.32 -9.44 8.72
C ALA A 51 -6.53 -10.34 8.39
N GLY A 52 -6.84 -10.50 7.10
CA GLY A 52 -8.04 -11.22 6.66
C GLY A 52 -9.29 -10.63 7.30
N ASP A 53 -10.19 -11.51 7.73
CA ASP A 53 -11.44 -11.11 8.39
C ASP A 53 -11.30 -10.91 9.91
N ASP A 54 -10.11 -11.11 10.50
CA ASP A 54 -9.90 -11.05 11.95
C ASP A 54 -9.69 -9.59 12.44
N ALA A 55 -9.35 -8.65 11.55
CA ALA A 55 -9.23 -7.23 11.88
C ALA A 55 -10.07 -6.35 10.94
N ASP A 56 -10.39 -5.14 11.41
CA ASP A 56 -11.06 -4.10 10.64
C ASP A 56 -9.99 -3.11 10.13
N VAL A 57 -9.57 -3.30 8.88
CA VAL A 57 -8.49 -2.54 8.27
C VAL A 57 -9.06 -1.38 7.45
N ARG A 58 -8.66 -0.16 7.81
CA ARG A 58 -8.96 1.04 7.03
C ARG A 58 -7.69 1.61 6.41
N VAL A 59 -7.71 1.83 5.11
CA VAL A 59 -6.65 2.51 4.37
C VAL A 59 -7.01 3.99 4.25
N LEU A 60 -6.07 4.89 4.57
CA LEU A 60 -6.31 6.34 4.54
C LEU A 60 -6.22 6.90 3.11
N VAL A 61 -5.12 6.59 2.41
CA VAL A 61 -4.96 6.94 0.99
C VAL A 61 -5.36 5.73 0.16
N PRO A 62 -6.57 5.75 -0.44
CA PRO A 62 -7.08 4.60 -1.18
C PRO A 62 -6.38 4.43 -2.54
N ALA A 63 -6.57 3.27 -3.17
CA ALA A 63 -6.07 3.01 -4.51
C ALA A 63 -6.56 4.08 -5.52
N GLY A 64 -5.68 4.48 -6.42
CA GLY A 64 -5.91 5.51 -7.45
C GLY A 64 -5.73 6.94 -6.96
N VAL A 65 -5.28 7.15 -5.72
CA VAL A 65 -4.98 8.47 -5.16
C VAL A 65 -3.47 8.58 -4.95
N ASP A 66 -2.89 9.71 -5.37
CA ASP A 66 -1.49 10.05 -5.15
C ASP A 66 -1.24 10.32 -3.66
N PRO A 67 -0.35 9.55 -2.98
CA PRO A 67 -0.04 9.77 -1.58
C PRO A 67 0.78 11.04 -1.32
N HIS A 68 1.56 11.51 -2.28
CA HIS A 68 2.38 12.72 -2.13
C HIS A 68 1.55 14.00 -2.03
N ASP A 69 0.32 14.00 -2.59
CA ASP A 69 -0.59 15.15 -2.61
C ASP A 69 -1.81 14.96 -1.68
N TYR A 70 -1.73 13.95 -0.77
CA TYR A 70 -2.85 13.64 0.09
C TYR A 70 -2.95 14.54 1.32
N GLU A 71 -4.12 15.15 1.50
CA GLU A 71 -4.45 15.94 2.68
C GLU A 71 -5.29 15.13 3.69
N LEU A 72 -4.85 15.10 4.95
CA LEU A 72 -5.52 14.37 6.03
C LEU A 72 -6.89 14.99 6.38
N LYS A 73 -7.95 14.23 6.16
CA LYS A 73 -9.34 14.64 6.46
C LYS A 73 -9.63 14.54 7.96
N ALA A 74 -10.59 15.32 8.47
CA ALA A 74 -11.02 15.21 9.86
C ALA A 74 -11.57 13.81 10.24
N SER A 75 -12.14 13.07 9.27
CA SER A 75 -12.57 11.70 9.47
C SER A 75 -11.41 10.74 9.68
N ASP A 76 -10.27 10.99 9.01
CA ASP A 76 -9.06 10.17 9.08
C ASP A 76 -8.35 10.38 10.41
N ARG A 77 -8.22 11.65 10.84
CA ARG A 77 -7.71 11.96 12.17
C ARG A 77 -8.47 11.23 13.27
N ARG A 78 -9.81 11.26 13.24
CA ARG A 78 -10.63 10.51 14.20
C ARG A 78 -10.47 8.99 14.09
N ALA A 79 -10.16 8.45 12.91
CA ALA A 79 -9.89 7.04 12.75
C ALA A 79 -8.54 6.66 13.37
N VAL A 80 -7.49 7.47 13.13
CA VAL A 80 -6.16 7.32 13.73
C VAL A 80 -6.23 7.34 15.25
N GLU A 81 -6.95 8.29 15.85
CA GLU A 81 -7.14 8.40 17.32
C GLU A 81 -7.75 7.14 17.95
N ARG A 82 -8.59 6.40 17.20
CA ARG A 82 -9.28 5.20 17.68
C ARG A 82 -8.59 3.89 17.32
N ALA A 83 -7.63 3.93 16.40
CA ALA A 83 -6.91 2.75 15.96
C ALA A 83 -6.14 2.11 17.12
N LYS A 84 -6.11 0.77 17.14
CA LYS A 84 -5.26 0.01 18.05
C LYS A 84 -3.86 -0.20 17.48
N VAL A 85 -3.79 -0.39 16.16
CA VAL A 85 -2.53 -0.50 15.42
C VAL A 85 -2.60 0.40 14.19
N LEU A 86 -1.53 1.11 13.93
CA LEU A 86 -1.35 1.92 12.74
C LEU A 86 -0.08 1.46 12.02
N PHE A 87 -0.22 1.06 10.77
CA PHE A 87 0.88 0.76 9.87
C PHE A 87 1.13 1.93 8.96
N ARG A 88 2.32 2.52 9.05
CA ARG A 88 2.78 3.56 8.14
C ARG A 88 3.91 3.05 7.24
N ASN A 89 4.03 3.64 6.05
CA ASN A 89 5.20 3.39 5.22
C ASN A 89 6.45 3.99 5.86
N GLY A 90 6.42 5.25 6.23
CA GLY A 90 7.59 6.03 6.62
C GLY A 90 8.27 6.69 5.42
N LEU A 91 9.53 7.07 5.58
CA LEU A 91 10.38 7.66 4.53
C LEU A 91 9.75 8.92 3.89
N GLY A 92 8.99 9.68 4.67
CA GLY A 92 8.39 10.95 4.26
C GLY A 92 7.09 10.88 3.44
N ILE A 93 6.76 9.77 2.78
CA ILE A 93 5.58 9.70 1.91
C ILE A 93 4.25 9.86 2.66
N ASP A 94 4.22 9.54 3.93
CA ASP A 94 3.05 9.67 4.81
C ASP A 94 3.27 10.67 5.96
N ALA A 95 4.15 11.67 5.78
CA ALA A 95 4.41 12.74 6.74
C ALA A 95 3.16 13.59 7.08
N PHE A 96 2.15 13.60 6.20
CA PHE A 96 0.85 14.22 6.47
C PHE A 96 0.15 13.69 7.74
N LEU A 97 0.58 12.53 8.23
CA LEU A 97 0.05 11.89 9.45
C LEU A 97 0.77 12.26 10.74
N ASP A 98 1.97 12.83 10.71
CA ASP A 98 2.83 12.96 11.88
C ASP A 98 2.13 13.66 13.07
N SER A 99 1.37 14.71 12.80
CA SER A 99 0.58 15.38 13.84
C SER A 99 -0.54 14.51 14.43
N ALA A 100 -1.16 13.65 13.64
CA ALA A 100 -2.23 12.77 14.10
C ALA A 100 -1.66 11.55 14.85
N ILE A 101 -0.48 11.07 14.44
CA ILE A 101 0.26 9.98 15.09
C ILE A 101 0.72 10.41 16.48
N ALA A 102 1.20 11.64 16.65
CA ALA A 102 1.64 12.17 17.94
C ALA A 102 0.52 12.15 19.01
N ASP A 103 -0.74 12.28 18.59
CA ASP A 103 -1.92 12.23 19.45
C ASP A 103 -2.52 10.82 19.60
N SER A 104 -2.03 9.85 18.83
CA SER A 104 -2.54 8.47 18.84
C SER A 104 -2.13 7.72 20.10
N LYS A 105 -3.06 6.88 20.60
CA LYS A 105 -2.78 5.91 21.69
C LYS A 105 -2.53 4.50 21.19
N GLY A 106 -2.64 4.28 19.90
CA GLY A 106 -2.38 2.99 19.26
C GLY A 106 -0.88 2.72 19.09
N THR A 107 -0.54 1.48 18.81
CA THR A 107 0.82 1.11 18.42
C THR A 107 1.07 1.55 16.97
N VAL A 108 2.12 2.31 16.74
CA VAL A 108 2.53 2.73 15.39
C VAL A 108 3.68 1.84 14.93
N ILE A 109 3.55 1.30 13.73
CA ILE A 109 4.54 0.43 13.09
C ILE A 109 4.93 1.07 11.75
N THR A 110 6.20 1.41 11.58
CA THR A 110 6.78 1.79 10.29
C THR A 110 7.23 0.52 9.59
N VAL A 111 6.58 0.16 8.49
CA VAL A 111 6.83 -1.13 7.83
C VAL A 111 8.16 -1.17 7.09
N THR A 112 8.76 -0.02 6.82
CA THR A 112 10.09 0.11 6.18
C THR A 112 11.26 0.06 7.16
N ASP A 113 10.99 0.05 8.48
CA ASP A 113 12.06 -0.03 9.49
C ASP A 113 12.92 -1.28 9.29
N GLY A 114 14.24 -1.08 9.23
CA GLY A 114 15.23 -2.17 9.09
C GLY A 114 15.33 -2.78 7.68
N LEU A 115 14.70 -2.19 6.68
CA LEU A 115 14.89 -2.59 5.28
C LEU A 115 16.23 -2.11 4.72
N ALA A 116 16.72 -2.77 3.67
CA ALA A 116 17.76 -2.23 2.82
C ALA A 116 17.11 -1.19 1.88
N LEU A 117 17.41 0.09 2.08
CA LEU A 117 16.79 1.17 1.37
C LEU A 117 17.62 1.57 0.12
N ARG A 118 16.92 2.07 -0.89
CA ARG A 118 17.47 2.74 -2.05
C ARG A 118 17.47 4.24 -1.73
N ALA A 119 18.59 4.92 -1.95
CA ALA A 119 18.61 6.37 -1.85
C ALA A 119 17.78 7.03 -2.97
N ALA A 120 17.27 8.23 -2.70
CA ALA A 120 16.52 8.99 -3.71
C ALA A 120 17.35 9.36 -4.96
N ASP A 121 18.69 9.32 -4.87
CA ASP A 121 19.60 9.49 -6.00
C ASP A 121 19.92 8.19 -6.75
N GLY A 122 19.32 7.07 -6.34
CA GLY A 122 19.50 5.76 -6.96
C GLY A 122 20.65 4.93 -6.40
N SER A 123 21.37 5.37 -5.37
CA SER A 123 22.37 4.54 -4.68
C SER A 123 21.73 3.59 -3.68
N ALA A 124 22.38 2.45 -3.36
CA ALA A 124 21.86 1.49 -2.40
C ALA A 124 22.49 1.70 -1.03
N HIS A 125 21.68 1.71 0.02
CA HIS A 125 22.11 1.75 1.41
C HIS A 125 22.06 0.35 2.05
N ALA A 126 23.02 0.06 2.95
CA ALA A 126 23.06 -1.23 3.66
C ALA A 126 21.95 -1.29 4.73
N ALA A 127 21.34 -2.45 4.91
CA ALA A 127 20.35 -2.67 5.94
C ALA A 127 20.91 -2.36 7.34
N GLY A 128 20.27 -1.44 8.07
CA GLY A 128 20.67 -1.05 9.43
C GLY A 128 21.49 0.23 9.55
N ASP A 129 21.83 0.91 8.46
CA ASP A 129 22.33 2.28 8.51
C ASP A 129 21.16 3.23 8.83
N SER A 130 20.97 3.48 10.13
CA SER A 130 20.01 4.49 10.60
C SER A 130 20.65 5.88 10.48
N HIS A 131 20.55 6.47 9.32
CA HIS A 131 20.82 7.89 9.16
C HIS A 131 19.47 8.63 9.29
N ASP A 132 19.42 9.66 10.18
CA ASP A 132 18.32 10.60 10.34
C ASP A 132 18.22 11.53 9.11
N HIS A 133 18.09 10.94 7.91
CA HIS A 133 17.98 11.66 6.65
C HIS A 133 16.55 11.51 6.11
N GLU A 134 15.58 12.11 6.82
CA GLU A 134 14.22 12.24 6.28
C GLU A 134 14.30 12.96 4.93
N GLY A 135 13.99 12.24 3.84
CA GLY A 135 13.97 12.74 2.47
C GLY A 135 15.15 12.33 1.59
N GLU A 136 16.13 11.55 2.09
CA GLU A 136 17.25 11.03 1.30
C GLU A 136 16.99 9.60 0.77
N ASP A 137 16.06 8.85 1.38
CA ASP A 137 15.71 7.49 0.98
C ASP A 137 14.46 7.48 0.08
N ASP A 138 14.49 6.60 -0.92
CA ASP A 138 13.34 6.36 -1.80
C ASP A 138 12.20 5.67 -1.02
N PRO A 139 11.02 6.30 -0.89
CA PRO A 139 9.93 5.76 -0.08
C PRO A 139 9.21 4.57 -0.71
N HIS A 140 9.44 4.26 -1.99
CA HIS A 140 8.66 3.29 -2.77
C HIS A 140 9.16 1.84 -2.57
N ALA A 141 9.50 1.49 -1.33
CA ALA A 141 10.12 0.21 -0.97
C ALA A 141 9.27 -1.03 -1.31
N TRP A 142 7.95 -0.88 -1.49
CA TRP A 142 7.03 -1.95 -1.90
C TRP A 142 7.21 -2.42 -3.36
N HIS A 143 8.11 -1.81 -4.11
CA HIS A 143 8.50 -2.26 -5.45
C HIS A 143 9.63 -3.30 -5.44
N ASP A 144 10.12 -3.70 -4.26
CA ASP A 144 11.02 -4.84 -4.10
C ASP A 144 10.34 -5.97 -3.30
N ILE A 145 10.27 -7.15 -3.91
CA ILE A 145 9.62 -8.33 -3.29
C ILE A 145 10.28 -8.76 -1.98
N ASP A 146 11.59 -8.60 -1.81
CA ASP A 146 12.23 -8.96 -0.53
C ASP A 146 11.88 -7.96 0.57
N ASN A 147 11.68 -6.69 0.23
CA ASN A 147 11.11 -5.69 1.13
C ASN A 147 9.67 -6.04 1.50
N ASP A 148 8.82 -6.38 0.53
CA ASP A 148 7.43 -6.80 0.79
C ASP A 148 7.37 -7.99 1.75
N ARG A 149 8.26 -8.98 1.57
CA ARG A 149 8.36 -10.14 2.45
C ARG A 149 8.78 -9.73 3.87
N ALA A 150 9.66 -8.75 4.02
CA ALA A 150 10.06 -8.21 5.32
C ALA A 150 8.91 -7.40 5.97
N MET A 151 8.22 -6.56 5.20
CA MET A 151 7.03 -5.83 5.66
C MET A 151 5.93 -6.79 6.13
N VAL A 152 5.64 -7.86 5.37
CA VAL A 152 4.66 -8.88 5.76
C VAL A 152 5.03 -9.53 7.09
N ARG A 153 6.32 -9.85 7.33
CA ARG A 153 6.77 -10.39 8.63
C ARG A 153 6.53 -9.39 9.76
N ALA A 154 6.87 -8.12 9.57
CA ALA A 154 6.63 -7.07 10.56
C ALA A 154 5.14 -6.90 10.87
N ILE A 155 4.28 -6.92 9.84
CA ILE A 155 2.83 -6.85 9.97
C ILE A 155 2.29 -8.05 10.78
N VAL A 156 2.75 -9.27 10.48
CA VAL A 156 2.35 -10.48 11.23
C VAL A 156 2.68 -10.33 12.71
N GLU A 157 3.91 -9.96 13.06
CA GLU A 157 4.31 -9.84 14.46
C GLU A 157 3.54 -8.73 15.19
N ALA A 158 3.27 -7.61 14.54
CA ALA A 158 2.50 -6.52 15.13
C ALA A 158 1.03 -6.92 15.37
N LEU A 159 0.39 -7.62 14.42
CA LEU A 159 -0.99 -8.08 14.58
C LEU A 159 -1.09 -9.16 15.65
N VAL A 160 -0.13 -10.11 15.71
CA VAL A 160 -0.06 -11.12 16.78
C VAL A 160 0.09 -10.48 18.15
N ALA A 161 0.96 -9.47 18.29
CA ALA A 161 1.14 -8.76 19.55
C ALA A 161 -0.13 -8.02 20.00
N ALA A 162 -0.88 -7.44 19.05
CA ALA A 162 -2.10 -6.67 19.34
C ALA A 162 -3.34 -7.55 19.55
N ASP A 163 -3.38 -8.74 18.94
CA ASP A 163 -4.50 -9.67 18.98
C ASP A 163 -4.03 -11.13 18.97
N PRO A 164 -3.50 -11.62 20.11
CA PRO A 164 -2.98 -13.00 20.23
C PRO A 164 -4.04 -14.09 20.01
N ALA A 165 -5.32 -13.75 20.13
CA ALA A 165 -6.41 -14.73 19.92
C ALA A 165 -6.47 -15.25 18.49
N HIS A 166 -6.01 -14.46 17.51
CA HIS A 166 -5.99 -14.79 16.07
C HIS A 166 -4.58 -15.06 15.52
N GLU A 167 -3.56 -15.29 16.40
CA GLU A 167 -2.16 -15.53 16.01
C GLU A 167 -2.02 -16.56 14.88
N ALA A 168 -2.67 -17.73 15.02
CA ALA A 168 -2.56 -18.80 14.03
C ALA A 168 -3.02 -18.37 12.63
N GLY A 169 -4.10 -17.58 12.56
CA GLY A 169 -4.63 -17.03 11.31
C GLY A 169 -3.66 -16.04 10.66
N TYR A 170 -3.11 -15.09 11.42
CA TYR A 170 -2.15 -14.11 10.93
C TYR A 170 -0.88 -14.78 10.40
N ARG A 171 -0.30 -15.71 11.16
CA ARG A 171 0.90 -16.46 10.73
C ARG A 171 0.66 -17.31 9.49
N GLN A 172 -0.50 -17.98 9.40
CA GLN A 172 -0.86 -18.77 8.22
C GLN A 172 -0.98 -17.90 6.96
N ARG A 173 -1.70 -16.77 7.05
CA ARG A 173 -1.89 -15.85 5.91
C ARG A 173 -0.59 -15.17 5.51
N GLY A 174 0.22 -14.75 6.47
CA GLY A 174 1.55 -14.19 6.19
C GLY A 174 2.46 -15.19 5.45
N ALA A 175 2.51 -16.45 5.90
CA ALA A 175 3.28 -17.50 5.23
C ALA A 175 2.76 -17.79 3.82
N ALA A 176 1.45 -17.82 3.62
CA ALA A 176 0.85 -18.00 2.29
C ALA A 176 1.17 -16.84 1.35
N TYR A 177 1.17 -15.61 1.87
CA TYR A 177 1.52 -14.43 1.07
C TYR A 177 3.00 -14.40 0.70
N ASP A 178 3.91 -14.79 1.61
CA ASP A 178 5.35 -14.94 1.33
C ASP A 178 5.62 -15.95 0.21
N GLN A 179 4.91 -17.08 0.20
CA GLN A 179 4.99 -18.07 -0.89
C GLN A 179 4.49 -17.49 -2.23
N ARG A 180 3.42 -16.71 -2.20
CA ARG A 180 2.87 -16.03 -3.38
C ARG A 180 3.85 -15.00 -3.94
N LEU A 181 4.47 -14.18 -3.10
CA LEU A 181 5.53 -13.24 -3.50
C LEU A 181 6.70 -13.97 -4.16
N THR A 182 7.12 -15.12 -3.61
CA THR A 182 8.19 -15.94 -4.19
C THR A 182 7.83 -16.43 -5.60
N ALA A 183 6.59 -16.87 -5.81
CA ALA A 183 6.12 -17.34 -7.12
C ALA A 183 6.07 -16.19 -8.14
N VAL A 184 5.59 -15.02 -7.70
CA VAL A 184 5.50 -13.81 -8.54
C VAL A 184 6.89 -13.29 -8.92
N ASP A 185 7.89 -13.31 -8.00
CA ASP A 185 9.28 -12.96 -8.34
C ASP A 185 9.83 -13.81 -9.50
N ALA A 186 9.58 -15.12 -9.47
CA ALA A 186 10.01 -16.00 -10.53
C ALA A 186 9.31 -15.69 -11.87
N GLU A 187 8.01 -15.38 -11.85
CA GLU A 187 7.25 -14.99 -13.06
C GLU A 187 7.77 -13.67 -13.63
N ILE A 188 7.99 -12.66 -12.78
CA ILE A 188 8.54 -11.37 -13.20
C ILE A 188 9.92 -11.53 -13.83
N ARG A 189 10.82 -12.30 -13.21
CA ARG A 189 12.16 -12.60 -13.80
C ARG A 189 12.04 -13.22 -15.18
N ALA A 190 11.13 -14.17 -15.36
CA ALA A 190 10.90 -14.80 -16.65
C ALA A 190 10.38 -13.80 -17.71
N LEU A 191 9.48 -12.89 -17.33
CA LEU A 191 8.97 -11.84 -18.22
C LEU A 191 10.08 -10.85 -18.62
N ILE A 192 10.85 -10.34 -17.67
CA ILE A 192 11.92 -9.36 -17.93
C ILE A 192 13.06 -10.00 -18.74
N ALA A 193 13.35 -11.29 -18.55
CA ALA A 193 14.34 -12.00 -19.35
C ALA A 193 14.00 -12.03 -20.85
N THR A 194 12.74 -11.82 -21.24
CA THR A 194 12.32 -11.75 -22.65
C THR A 194 12.68 -10.41 -23.32
N ILE A 195 13.06 -9.39 -22.54
CA ILE A 195 13.43 -8.07 -23.06
C ILE A 195 14.88 -8.11 -23.53
N PRO A 196 15.16 -7.73 -24.81
CA PRO A 196 16.53 -7.62 -25.29
C PRO A 196 17.35 -6.69 -24.39
N PRO A 197 18.60 -7.01 -24.04
CA PRO A 197 19.41 -6.16 -23.16
C PRO A 197 19.51 -4.70 -23.61
N ALA A 198 19.60 -4.44 -24.91
CA ALA A 198 19.67 -3.09 -25.46
C ALA A 198 18.38 -2.27 -25.25
N ASN A 199 17.25 -2.92 -24.98
CA ASN A 199 15.95 -2.28 -24.79
C ASN A 199 15.60 -2.07 -23.30
N ARG A 200 16.43 -2.54 -22.36
CA ARG A 200 16.17 -2.47 -20.91
C ARG A 200 16.35 -1.08 -20.32
N LYS A 201 16.01 -0.04 -21.06
CA LYS A 201 16.10 1.37 -20.69
C LYS A 201 14.73 1.93 -20.42
N VAL A 202 14.54 2.50 -19.24
CA VAL A 202 13.25 2.92 -18.71
C VAL A 202 13.28 4.41 -18.39
N VAL A 203 12.25 5.12 -18.86
CA VAL A 203 11.91 6.48 -18.44
C VAL A 203 10.55 6.44 -17.80
N THR A 204 10.38 7.11 -16.65
CA THR A 204 9.13 7.16 -15.88
C THR A 204 8.56 8.57 -15.81
N ASN A 205 7.37 8.77 -15.28
CA ASN A 205 6.89 10.12 -14.97
C ASN A 205 7.53 10.69 -13.70
N HIS A 206 7.78 9.90 -12.66
CA HIS A 206 8.65 10.18 -11.52
C HIS A 206 9.36 8.88 -11.10
N ASP A 207 10.35 8.93 -10.21
CA ASP A 207 11.12 7.75 -9.81
C ASP A 207 10.40 6.95 -8.71
N ALA A 208 9.26 6.33 -9.06
CA ALA A 208 8.50 5.48 -8.13
C ALA A 208 8.89 4.01 -8.18
N ILE A 209 9.38 3.52 -9.33
CA ILE A 209 9.63 2.08 -9.52
C ILE A 209 11.12 1.71 -9.48
N GLY A 210 11.96 2.58 -8.90
CA GLY A 210 13.40 2.41 -8.86
C GLY A 210 13.84 1.08 -8.25
N TYR A 211 13.26 0.68 -7.12
CA TYR A 211 13.51 -0.65 -6.52
C TYR A 211 13.22 -1.81 -7.48
N PHE A 212 12.13 -1.72 -8.25
CA PHE A 212 11.78 -2.74 -9.25
C PHE A 212 12.81 -2.78 -10.37
N LEU A 213 13.26 -1.62 -10.87
CA LEU A 213 14.24 -1.55 -11.94
C LEU A 213 15.57 -2.18 -11.52
N ASP A 214 16.05 -1.83 -10.32
CA ASP A 214 17.29 -2.34 -9.75
C ASP A 214 17.22 -3.87 -9.55
N ARG A 215 16.13 -4.36 -8.97
CA ARG A 215 15.93 -5.79 -8.71
C ARG A 215 15.95 -6.65 -9.97
N TYR A 216 15.35 -6.16 -11.05
CA TYR A 216 15.17 -6.95 -12.27
C TYR A 216 16.13 -6.58 -13.40
N GLY A 217 17.13 -5.73 -13.15
CA GLY A 217 18.19 -5.38 -14.11
C GLY A 217 17.69 -4.57 -15.30
N LEU A 218 16.80 -3.61 -15.01
CA LEU A 218 16.38 -2.56 -15.92
C LEU A 218 17.15 -1.27 -15.60
N GLU A 219 17.50 -0.49 -16.62
CA GLU A 219 18.26 0.74 -16.47
C GLU A 219 17.32 1.94 -16.35
N PHE A 220 17.37 2.65 -15.23
CA PHE A 220 16.68 3.93 -15.09
C PHE A 220 17.45 5.02 -15.87
N VAL A 221 16.79 5.61 -16.87
CA VAL A 221 17.39 6.65 -17.73
C VAL A 221 17.02 8.05 -17.27
N GLY A 222 15.85 8.19 -16.63
CA GLY A 222 15.37 9.45 -16.09
C GLY A 222 13.88 9.47 -15.88
N ALA A 223 13.40 10.56 -15.29
CA ALA A 223 11.98 10.81 -15.04
C ALA A 223 11.54 12.17 -15.61
N VAL A 224 10.25 12.27 -15.94
CA VAL A 224 9.63 13.53 -16.40
C VAL A 224 9.61 14.55 -15.27
N ILE A 225 9.19 14.12 -14.08
CA ILE A 225 9.23 14.89 -12.82
C ILE A 225 10.49 14.45 -12.09
N PRO A 226 11.46 15.33 -11.82
CA PRO A 226 12.68 14.96 -11.13
C PRO A 226 12.45 14.48 -9.71
N GLY A 227 13.09 13.37 -9.33
CA GLY A 227 13.06 12.82 -7.97
C GLY A 227 11.93 11.82 -7.73
N THR A 228 11.78 11.46 -6.45
CA THR A 228 10.85 10.43 -5.95
C THR A 228 9.48 10.99 -5.54
N SER A 229 9.24 12.29 -5.65
CA SER A 229 7.97 12.95 -5.33
C SER A 229 7.31 13.53 -6.58
N THR A 230 6.00 13.50 -6.63
CA THR A 230 5.17 14.09 -7.69
C THR A 230 4.94 15.59 -7.54
N GLN A 231 5.33 16.19 -6.40
CA GLN A 231 5.07 17.59 -6.06
C GLN A 231 5.98 18.59 -6.78
N SER A 232 7.01 18.12 -7.49
CA SER A 232 7.91 18.97 -8.25
C SER A 232 7.37 19.21 -9.66
N GLU A 233 7.48 20.44 -10.16
CA GLU A 233 7.20 20.75 -11.57
C GLU A 233 8.50 20.76 -12.39
N PRO A 234 8.61 19.98 -13.49
CA PRO A 234 9.79 19.99 -14.31
C PRO A 234 9.94 21.32 -15.07
N SER A 235 11.12 21.91 -15.04
CA SER A 235 11.42 23.09 -15.85
C SER A 235 11.51 22.74 -17.33
N SER A 236 11.32 23.72 -18.22
CA SER A 236 11.51 23.53 -19.68
C SER A 236 12.91 23.05 -20.05
N LYS A 237 13.93 23.39 -19.24
CA LYS A 237 15.30 22.93 -19.43
C LYS A 237 15.45 21.45 -19.13
N GLU A 238 14.85 20.96 -18.05
CA GLU A 238 14.86 19.55 -17.66
C GLU A 238 14.10 18.70 -18.68
N ILE A 239 12.94 19.17 -19.15
CA ILE A 239 12.17 18.50 -20.22
C ILE A 239 13.02 18.38 -21.48
N ALA A 240 13.68 19.47 -21.91
CA ALA A 240 14.53 19.43 -23.11
C ALA A 240 15.71 18.47 -22.94
N ALA A 241 16.37 18.46 -21.78
CA ALA A 241 17.46 17.54 -21.47
C ALA A 241 16.99 16.07 -21.48
N LEU A 242 15.81 15.78 -20.94
CA LEU A 242 15.22 14.44 -20.97
C LEU A 242 14.90 13.99 -22.40
N VAL A 243 14.32 14.85 -23.23
CA VAL A 243 14.04 14.58 -24.66
C VAL A 243 15.34 14.21 -25.40
N ASP A 244 16.43 14.98 -25.19
CA ASP A 244 17.73 14.71 -25.81
C ASP A 244 18.30 13.36 -25.29
N THR A 245 18.14 13.06 -24.02
CA THR A 245 18.58 11.80 -23.43
C THR A 245 17.81 10.62 -24.02
N ILE A 246 16.47 10.69 -24.09
CA ILE A 246 15.63 9.64 -24.70
C ILE A 246 16.07 9.33 -26.13
N ARG A 247 16.33 10.37 -26.93
CA ARG A 247 16.80 10.20 -28.31
C ARG A 247 18.18 9.58 -28.39
N ARG A 248 19.12 10.06 -27.59
CA ARG A 248 20.51 9.58 -27.55
C ARG A 248 20.61 8.14 -27.11
N GLU A 249 19.86 7.77 -26.06
CA GLU A 249 19.85 6.43 -25.48
C GLU A 249 18.95 5.45 -26.23
N GLY A 250 18.10 5.92 -27.14
CA GLY A 250 17.18 5.10 -27.93
C GLY A 250 16.09 4.42 -27.08
N VAL A 251 15.61 5.14 -26.04
CA VAL A 251 14.55 4.65 -25.16
C VAL A 251 13.29 4.33 -25.97
N LYS A 252 12.72 3.15 -25.75
CA LYS A 252 11.57 2.64 -26.51
C LYS A 252 10.23 3.09 -25.96
N ALA A 253 10.13 3.26 -24.64
CA ALA A 253 8.88 3.60 -23.98
C ALA A 253 9.10 4.51 -22.76
N ILE A 254 8.10 5.34 -22.48
CA ILE A 254 7.94 6.14 -21.26
C ILE A 254 6.80 5.52 -20.46
N PHE A 255 7.05 5.25 -19.18
CA PHE A 255 6.12 4.60 -18.28
C PHE A 255 5.55 5.63 -17.30
N ALA A 256 4.27 5.94 -17.43
CA ALA A 256 3.60 6.91 -16.59
C ALA A 256 2.75 6.22 -15.52
N ASP A 257 2.84 6.74 -14.30
CA ASP A 257 2.01 6.29 -13.18
C ASP A 257 0.54 6.64 -13.40
N SER A 258 -0.34 5.71 -13.06
CA SER A 258 -1.79 5.86 -13.22
C SER A 258 -2.43 6.86 -12.25
N SER A 259 -1.74 7.24 -11.18
CA SER A 259 -2.19 8.23 -10.18
C SER A 259 -1.80 9.66 -10.54
N VAL A 260 -0.94 9.86 -11.56
CA VAL A 260 -0.39 11.17 -11.97
C VAL A 260 -0.86 11.54 -13.36
N ASP A 261 -1.15 12.83 -13.63
CA ASP A 261 -1.52 13.31 -14.98
C ASP A 261 -0.39 13.06 -16.00
N PRO A 262 -0.59 12.19 -16.99
CA PRO A 262 0.45 11.82 -17.95
C PRO A 262 0.67 12.87 -19.07
N LYS A 263 0.13 14.06 -18.98
CA LYS A 263 0.14 15.07 -20.04
C LYS A 263 1.54 15.39 -20.56
N ILE A 264 2.48 15.67 -19.66
CA ILE A 264 3.87 16.01 -20.04
C ILE A 264 4.58 14.76 -20.59
N ALA A 265 4.37 13.59 -19.98
CA ALA A 265 4.93 12.32 -20.47
C ALA A 265 4.45 12.00 -21.89
N ARG A 266 3.18 12.21 -22.19
CA ARG A 266 2.60 12.04 -23.54
C ARG A 266 3.20 13.01 -24.56
N GLN A 267 3.45 14.26 -24.16
CA GLN A 267 4.09 15.25 -25.04
C GLN A 267 5.53 14.82 -25.37
N ILE A 268 6.30 14.41 -24.36
CA ILE A 268 7.68 13.93 -24.56
C ILE A 268 7.70 12.68 -25.44
N ALA A 269 6.76 11.75 -25.23
CA ALA A 269 6.62 10.56 -26.08
C ALA A 269 6.36 10.93 -27.54
N ALA A 270 5.48 11.90 -27.81
CA ALA A 270 5.19 12.41 -29.15
C ALA A 270 6.43 13.07 -29.79
N ASP A 271 7.20 13.85 -29.03
CA ASP A 271 8.37 14.58 -29.52
C ASP A 271 9.58 13.65 -29.79
N THR A 272 9.65 12.50 -29.11
CA THR A 272 10.76 11.53 -29.22
C THR A 272 10.45 10.33 -30.09
N GLY A 273 9.17 10.03 -30.32
CA GLY A 273 8.72 8.81 -31.00
C GLY A 273 8.71 7.57 -30.06
N ALA A 274 8.96 7.75 -28.76
CA ALA A 274 8.84 6.68 -27.77
C ALA A 274 7.36 6.31 -27.56
N ARG A 275 7.09 5.04 -27.24
CA ARG A 275 5.75 4.59 -26.85
C ARG A 275 5.40 5.16 -25.45
N ILE A 276 4.17 5.60 -25.25
CA ILE A 276 3.65 5.89 -23.90
C ILE A 276 2.92 4.66 -23.34
N VAL A 277 3.21 4.32 -22.09
CA VAL A 277 2.51 3.33 -21.27
C VAL A 277 2.03 4.07 -20.03
N ASP A 278 0.76 4.42 -19.96
CA ASP A 278 0.20 5.35 -18.98
C ASP A 278 -0.70 4.66 -17.94
N ASP A 279 -0.49 3.38 -17.72
CA ASP A 279 -1.21 2.55 -16.75
C ASP A 279 -0.27 1.73 -15.85
N ILE A 280 0.95 2.25 -15.60
CA ILE A 280 1.85 1.71 -14.58
C ILE A 280 1.33 2.11 -13.19
N TYR A 281 1.48 1.21 -12.25
CA TYR A 281 1.15 1.45 -10.85
C TYR A 281 2.45 1.69 -10.08
N GLY A 282 2.74 2.93 -9.73
CA GLY A 282 3.90 3.35 -8.92
C GLY A 282 3.46 3.58 -7.47
N ASP A 283 2.73 4.68 -7.24
CA ASP A 283 2.31 5.10 -5.91
C ASP A 283 1.05 4.40 -5.41
N SER A 284 0.35 3.70 -6.30
CA SER A 284 -0.97 3.16 -6.01
C SER A 284 -1.14 1.72 -6.52
N LEU A 285 -2.26 1.14 -6.21
CA LEU A 285 -2.71 -0.15 -6.71
C LEU A 285 -3.73 0.03 -7.82
N GLY A 286 -3.94 -1.02 -8.62
CA GLY A 286 -4.97 -1.05 -9.63
C GLY A 286 -6.38 -1.06 -9.05
N PRO A 287 -7.39 -0.64 -9.86
CA PRO A 287 -8.79 -0.69 -9.46
C PRO A 287 -9.30 -2.13 -9.34
N ALA A 288 -10.41 -2.29 -8.64
CA ALA A 288 -11.06 -3.59 -8.46
C ALA A 288 -11.33 -4.30 -9.81
N GLY A 289 -10.95 -5.56 -9.91
CA GLY A 289 -11.08 -6.39 -11.11
C GLY A 289 -9.93 -6.24 -12.12
N SER A 290 -8.92 -5.41 -11.83
CA SER A 290 -7.73 -5.24 -12.70
C SER A 290 -6.70 -6.37 -12.58
N GLY A 291 -6.73 -7.12 -11.48
CA GLY A 291 -5.68 -8.07 -11.09
C GLY A 291 -4.45 -7.43 -10.47
N ALA A 292 -4.49 -6.11 -10.24
CA ALA A 292 -3.43 -5.31 -9.61
C ALA A 292 -3.87 -4.67 -8.27
N GLU A 293 -4.91 -5.22 -7.63
CA GLU A 293 -5.45 -4.74 -6.35
C GLU A 293 -4.57 -5.11 -5.15
N THR A 294 -3.61 -5.97 -5.34
CA THR A 294 -2.63 -6.43 -4.35
C THR A 294 -1.23 -6.07 -4.81
N VAL A 295 -0.27 -5.99 -3.88
CA VAL A 295 1.10 -5.61 -4.22
C VAL A 295 1.72 -6.61 -5.21
N ASP A 296 1.58 -7.90 -4.99
CA ASP A 296 2.05 -8.94 -5.89
C ASP A 296 1.38 -8.88 -7.28
N GLY A 297 0.07 -8.61 -7.32
CA GLY A 297 -0.67 -8.41 -8.57
C GLY A 297 -0.24 -7.16 -9.32
N MET A 298 0.01 -6.05 -8.60
CA MET A 298 0.52 -4.80 -9.13
C MET A 298 1.91 -5.00 -9.76
N LEU A 299 2.86 -5.61 -9.04
CA LEU A 299 4.21 -5.87 -9.52
C LEU A 299 4.20 -6.72 -10.80
N LEU A 300 3.39 -7.78 -10.82
CA LEU A 300 3.24 -8.65 -11.98
C LEU A 300 2.60 -7.91 -13.18
N SER A 301 1.61 -7.05 -12.92
CA SER A 301 0.96 -6.22 -13.92
C SER A 301 1.95 -5.24 -14.56
N ASN A 302 2.75 -4.54 -13.74
CA ASN A 302 3.81 -3.66 -14.20
C ASN A 302 4.84 -4.42 -15.05
N ALA A 303 5.30 -5.60 -14.59
CA ALA A 303 6.24 -6.44 -15.33
C ALA A 303 5.72 -6.81 -16.73
N ARG A 304 4.45 -7.17 -16.85
CA ARG A 304 3.81 -7.53 -18.13
C ARG A 304 3.80 -6.34 -19.09
N ARG A 305 3.40 -5.15 -18.61
CA ARG A 305 3.37 -3.93 -19.42
C ARG A 305 4.76 -3.49 -19.87
N ILE A 306 5.74 -3.53 -18.95
CA ILE A 306 7.13 -3.21 -19.26
C ILE A 306 7.68 -4.19 -20.29
N ALA A 307 7.51 -5.50 -20.08
CA ALA A 307 7.98 -6.50 -21.02
C ALA A 307 7.31 -6.38 -22.41
N GLU A 308 6.02 -6.07 -22.47
CA GLU A 308 5.32 -5.86 -23.74
C GLU A 308 5.82 -4.63 -24.50
N ALA A 309 6.15 -3.54 -23.77
CA ALA A 309 6.58 -2.29 -24.39
C ALA A 309 8.05 -2.33 -24.87
N LEU A 310 8.89 -3.15 -24.24
CA LEU A 310 10.35 -3.17 -24.47
C LEU A 310 10.85 -4.38 -25.30
N ARG A 311 10.00 -5.32 -25.67
CA ARG A 311 10.33 -6.45 -26.56
C ARG A 311 10.68 -6.08 -27.99
#